data_a6285f2937298042998d64f3dfdccd36
#
_entry.id   a6285f2937298042998d64f3dfdccd36
#
_cell.length_a   1.000
_cell.length_b   1.000
_cell.length_c   1.000
_cell.angle_alpha   90.00
_cell.angle_beta   90.00
_cell.angle_gamma   90.00
#
_symmetry.space_group_name_H-M   'P 1'
#
loop_
_entity.id
_entity.type
_entity.pdbx_description
1 polymer ?
#
loop_
_entity_poly.entity_id
_entity_poly.type
_entity_poly.pdbx_seq_one_letter_code
_entity_poly.pdbx_strand_id
1 'polypeptide(L)'
;MYKRQTIPSGTKVGVISDVDDTIMVTQAPRLMKAAYNLLLLNPRKKVPVASMNLLFNRIADMFPDAPFFYLSTSPWNVESSIRHFITNHGFPEGPLLLRDLDPRPKTFIPSGVQHKLEYAEQLMADFPDMKFILIGDDGQKDPTTYATIARRYPGRVLAIGIRQLSPREVTGNFGSVAGRVATQPMPVTDVPVFTGTTGSNIMKTMLPYLRAAQNGD
;
A
#
# COMPACT_ATOMS: atom_id res chain seq x y z
N MET A 1 14.28 -10.63 14.70
CA MET A 1 15.23 -11.19 13.70
C MET A 1 15.00 -10.46 12.38
N TYR A 2 15.89 -9.57 11.97
CA TYR A 2 15.75 -8.85 10.70
C TYR A 2 16.03 -9.81 9.55
N LYS A 3 15.02 -10.09 8.70
CA LYS A 3 15.26 -10.78 7.44
C LYS A 3 15.92 -9.80 6.47
N ARG A 4 17.10 -10.13 5.96
CA ARG A 4 17.71 -9.41 4.84
C ARG A 4 17.05 -9.89 3.55
N GLN A 5 16.50 -8.97 2.76
CA GLN A 5 16.12 -9.25 1.38
C GLN A 5 17.27 -8.83 0.47
N THR A 6 17.73 -9.74 -0.35
CA THR A 6 18.69 -9.42 -1.41
C THR A 6 17.91 -9.11 -2.67
N ILE A 7 18.11 -7.92 -3.21
CA ILE A 7 17.53 -7.52 -4.49
C ILE A 7 18.60 -7.73 -5.56
N PRO A 8 18.37 -8.57 -6.58
CA PRO A 8 19.35 -8.81 -7.64
C PRO A 8 19.73 -7.50 -8.35
N SER A 9 21.01 -7.38 -8.71
CA SER A 9 21.47 -6.27 -9.53
C SER A 9 20.76 -6.32 -10.88
N GLY A 10 20.21 -5.18 -11.33
CA GLY A 10 19.47 -5.11 -12.59
C GLY A 10 17.97 -5.33 -12.49
N THR A 11 17.42 -5.56 -11.30
CA THR A 11 15.96 -5.57 -11.08
C THR A 11 15.33 -4.27 -11.55
N LYS A 12 14.33 -4.38 -12.46
CA LYS A 12 13.73 -3.21 -13.15
C LYS A 12 12.37 -2.81 -12.59
N VAL A 13 11.72 -3.69 -11.86
CA VAL A 13 10.38 -3.44 -11.31
C VAL A 13 10.36 -3.71 -9.82
N GLY A 14 9.72 -2.82 -9.06
CA GLY A 14 9.42 -2.99 -7.64
C GLY A 14 7.95 -2.65 -7.35
N VAL A 15 7.44 -3.07 -6.21
CA VAL A 15 6.09 -2.78 -5.75
C VAL A 15 6.16 -1.99 -4.46
N ILE A 16 5.46 -0.86 -4.40
CA ILE A 16 5.22 -0.10 -3.17
C ILE A 16 3.73 -0.22 -2.85
N SER A 17 3.41 -0.82 -1.71
CA SER A 17 2.03 -1.02 -1.28
C SER A 17 1.75 -0.38 0.06
N ASP A 18 0.61 0.27 0.17
CA ASP A 18 0.03 0.54 1.48
C ASP A 18 -0.47 -0.76 2.14
N VAL A 19 -0.70 -0.71 3.45
CA VAL A 19 -1.12 -1.86 4.26
C VAL A 19 -2.58 -1.76 4.65
N ASP A 20 -2.94 -0.63 5.30
CA ASP A 20 -4.23 -0.46 5.94
C ASP A 20 -5.32 -0.18 4.90
N ASP A 21 -6.39 -0.96 4.94
CA ASP A 21 -7.48 -0.93 3.95
C ASP A 21 -7.07 -1.22 2.50
N THR A 22 -5.79 -1.51 2.26
CA THR A 22 -5.25 -1.97 0.97
C THR A 22 -5.10 -3.48 0.93
N ILE A 23 -4.31 -4.07 1.83
CA ILE A 23 -4.14 -5.53 1.93
C ILE A 23 -4.94 -6.12 3.09
N MET A 24 -5.18 -5.32 4.12
CA MET A 24 -5.82 -5.70 5.37
C MET A 24 -7.00 -4.76 5.68
N VAL A 25 -8.19 -5.32 5.87
CA VAL A 25 -9.38 -4.55 6.27
C VAL A 25 -9.22 -4.12 7.73
N THR A 26 -9.10 -2.82 7.96
CA THR A 26 -8.90 -2.29 9.32
C THR A 26 -10.19 -1.90 10.02
N GLN A 27 -11.26 -1.59 9.28
CA GLN A 27 -12.60 -1.19 9.79
C GLN A 27 -12.55 -0.18 10.95
N ALA A 28 -11.44 0.55 11.09
CA ALA A 28 -11.24 1.45 12.22
C ALA A 28 -11.81 2.84 11.90
N PRO A 29 -12.80 3.32 12.67
CA PRO A 29 -13.18 4.72 12.61
C PRO A 29 -11.96 5.58 12.95
N ARG A 30 -11.68 6.61 12.17
CA ARG A 30 -10.56 7.56 12.37
C ARG A 30 -10.45 8.17 13.77
N LEU A 31 -11.50 8.05 14.60
CA LEU A 31 -11.59 8.64 15.93
C LEU A 31 -11.01 7.81 17.09
N MET A 32 -10.61 6.56 16.85
CA MET A 32 -10.14 5.71 17.93
C MET A 32 -8.74 5.15 17.67
N LYS A 33 -7.72 6.00 17.72
CA LYS A 33 -6.30 5.56 17.69
C LYS A 33 -6.00 4.43 18.71
N ALA A 34 -6.65 4.43 19.87
CA ALA A 34 -6.49 3.39 20.88
C ALA A 34 -7.13 2.06 20.47
N ALA A 35 -8.32 2.08 19.86
CA ALA A 35 -8.97 0.87 19.32
C ALA A 35 -8.24 0.33 18.08
N TYR A 36 -7.68 1.21 17.26
CA TYR A 36 -6.82 0.85 16.13
C TYR A 36 -5.57 0.10 16.62
N ASN A 37 -4.88 0.60 17.63
CA ASN A 37 -3.74 -0.08 18.22
C ASN A 37 -4.12 -1.45 18.82
N LEU A 38 -5.30 -1.57 19.46
CA LEU A 38 -5.82 -2.84 19.97
C LEU A 38 -6.17 -3.83 18.84
N LEU A 39 -6.71 -3.36 17.73
CA LEU A 39 -6.99 -4.18 16.54
C LEU A 39 -5.70 -4.63 15.87
N LEU A 40 -4.69 -3.77 15.80
CA LEU A 40 -3.38 -4.12 15.25
C LEU A 40 -2.62 -5.13 16.14
N LEU A 41 -2.83 -5.09 17.46
CA LEU A 41 -2.23 -6.02 18.40
C LEU A 41 -2.90 -7.41 18.43
N ASN A 42 -4.10 -7.56 17.82
CA ASN A 42 -4.78 -8.86 17.78
C ASN A 42 -4.75 -9.49 16.38
N PRO A 43 -3.74 -10.34 16.07
CA PRO A 43 -3.55 -10.91 14.73
C PRO A 43 -4.74 -11.72 14.20
N ARG A 44 -5.50 -12.36 15.11
CA ARG A 44 -6.60 -13.26 14.76
C ARG A 44 -7.87 -12.56 14.23
N LYS A 45 -7.97 -11.24 14.38
CA LYS A 45 -9.12 -10.45 13.91
C LYS A 45 -8.88 -9.73 12.59
N LYS A 46 -7.69 -9.88 12.01
CA LYS A 46 -7.35 -9.20 10.77
C LYS A 46 -7.86 -10.00 9.58
N VAL A 47 -8.66 -9.34 8.74
CA VAL A 47 -9.25 -9.93 7.54
C VAL A 47 -8.51 -9.39 6.32
N PRO A 48 -8.03 -10.24 5.42
CA PRO A 48 -7.42 -9.78 4.18
C PRO A 48 -8.49 -9.18 3.27
N VAL A 49 -8.10 -8.15 2.52
CA VAL A 49 -8.93 -7.65 1.42
C VAL A 49 -9.04 -8.73 0.35
N ALA A 50 -10.26 -9.01 -0.09
CA ALA A 50 -10.55 -10.12 -0.98
C ALA A 50 -9.67 -10.10 -2.24
N SER A 51 -8.98 -11.22 -2.49
CA SER A 51 -8.13 -11.46 -3.67
C SER A 51 -6.94 -10.49 -3.84
N MET A 52 -6.60 -9.67 -2.85
CA MET A 52 -5.40 -8.82 -2.95
C MET A 52 -4.12 -9.65 -2.92
N ASN A 53 -4.06 -10.71 -2.12
CA ASN A 53 -2.94 -11.63 -2.14
C ASN A 53 -2.76 -12.30 -3.51
N LEU A 54 -3.84 -12.61 -4.21
CA LEU A 54 -3.76 -13.15 -5.58
C LEU A 54 -3.18 -12.13 -6.55
N LEU A 55 -3.62 -10.86 -6.49
CA LEU A 55 -3.05 -9.78 -7.30
C LEU A 55 -1.54 -9.67 -7.08
N PHE A 56 -1.10 -9.66 -5.81
CA PHE A 56 0.30 -9.52 -5.44
C PHE A 56 1.14 -10.70 -5.94
N ASN A 57 0.64 -11.93 -5.76
CA ASN A 57 1.34 -13.12 -6.24
C ASN A 57 1.40 -13.15 -7.78
N ARG A 58 0.35 -12.70 -8.49
CA ARG A 58 0.41 -12.59 -9.95
C ARG A 58 1.42 -11.55 -10.44
N ILE A 59 1.57 -10.45 -9.71
CA ILE A 59 2.65 -9.49 -9.99
C ILE A 59 4.02 -10.11 -9.71
N ALA A 60 4.17 -10.85 -8.61
CA ALA A 60 5.40 -11.57 -8.29
C ALA A 60 5.74 -12.66 -9.33
N ASP A 61 4.74 -13.39 -9.84
CA ASP A 61 4.92 -14.37 -10.92
C ASP A 61 5.41 -13.69 -12.23
N MET A 62 4.92 -12.49 -12.52
CA MET A 62 5.32 -11.73 -13.71
C MET A 62 6.71 -11.09 -13.56
N PHE A 63 7.06 -10.66 -12.37
CA PHE A 63 8.32 -10.00 -12.02
C PHE A 63 8.97 -10.72 -10.84
N PRO A 64 9.62 -11.89 -11.06
CA PRO A 64 10.10 -12.74 -9.97
C PRO A 64 11.13 -12.08 -9.04
N ASP A 65 11.90 -11.13 -9.58
CA ASP A 65 12.91 -10.38 -8.81
C ASP A 65 12.36 -9.11 -8.15
N ALA A 66 11.09 -8.77 -8.37
CA ALA A 66 10.51 -7.54 -7.87
C ALA A 66 10.42 -7.53 -6.33
N PRO A 67 11.07 -6.58 -5.65
CA PRO A 67 10.86 -6.39 -4.22
C PRO A 67 9.48 -5.79 -3.95
N PHE A 68 8.87 -6.22 -2.84
CA PHE A 68 7.62 -5.67 -2.33
C PHE A 68 7.91 -4.85 -1.08
N PHE A 69 7.66 -3.54 -1.13
CA PHE A 69 7.81 -2.61 -0.02
C PHE A 69 6.43 -2.28 0.56
N TYR A 70 6.21 -2.60 1.82
CA TYR A 70 4.95 -2.33 2.53
C TYR A 70 5.09 -1.05 3.34
N LEU A 71 4.38 -0.03 2.95
CA LEU A 71 4.47 1.32 3.49
C LEU A 71 3.21 1.65 4.29
N SER A 72 3.35 1.85 5.60
CA SER A 72 2.22 2.16 6.48
C SER A 72 2.54 3.30 7.44
N THR A 73 1.52 4.06 7.79
CA THR A 73 1.60 5.08 8.85
C THR A 73 1.50 4.49 10.25
N SER A 74 1.36 3.17 10.37
CA SER A 74 1.37 2.44 11.63
C SER A 74 2.75 2.50 12.29
N PRO A 75 2.80 2.52 13.63
CA PRO A 75 4.06 2.58 14.36
C PRO A 75 4.78 1.22 14.38
N TRP A 76 6.09 1.24 14.64
CA TRP A 76 6.95 0.06 14.68
C TRP A 76 6.54 -1.00 15.71
N ASN A 77 5.83 -0.63 16.78
CA ASN A 77 5.37 -1.59 17.78
C ASN A 77 4.36 -2.62 17.26
N VAL A 78 3.79 -2.42 16.07
CA VAL A 78 2.87 -3.36 15.42
C VAL A 78 3.50 -4.15 14.27
N GLU A 79 4.80 -3.98 14.04
CA GLU A 79 5.56 -4.62 12.96
C GLU A 79 5.36 -6.13 12.92
N SER A 80 5.56 -6.81 14.05
CA SER A 80 5.41 -8.26 14.14
C SER A 80 4.00 -8.74 13.77
N SER A 81 2.99 -7.97 14.10
CA SER A 81 1.60 -8.27 13.80
C SER A 81 1.27 -8.11 12.31
N ILE A 82 1.83 -7.08 11.64
CA ILE A 82 1.68 -6.87 10.19
C ILE A 82 2.44 -7.96 9.44
N ARG A 83 3.67 -8.26 9.83
CA ARG A 83 4.48 -9.32 9.24
C ARG A 83 3.79 -10.68 9.33
N HIS A 84 3.27 -11.04 10.50
CA HIS A 84 2.50 -12.25 10.70
C HIS A 84 1.27 -12.31 9.77
N PHE A 85 0.58 -11.18 9.60
CA PHE A 85 -0.54 -11.08 8.68
C PHE A 85 -0.10 -11.35 7.22
N ILE A 86 0.95 -10.70 6.73
CA ILE A 86 1.50 -10.86 5.38
C ILE A 86 1.83 -12.33 5.11
N THR A 87 2.58 -12.97 6.02
CA THR A 87 2.97 -14.37 5.88
C THR A 87 1.77 -15.31 5.92
N ASN A 88 0.84 -15.14 6.86
CA ASN A 88 -0.29 -16.06 7.04
C ASN A 88 -1.34 -15.97 5.92
N HIS A 89 -1.44 -14.83 5.25
CA HIS A 89 -2.39 -14.64 4.15
C HIS A 89 -1.74 -14.80 2.77
N GLY A 90 -0.48 -15.26 2.73
CA GLY A 90 0.22 -15.59 1.49
C GLY A 90 0.51 -14.39 0.60
N PHE A 91 0.78 -13.23 1.20
CA PHE A 91 1.35 -12.10 0.46
C PHE A 91 2.86 -12.28 0.27
N PRO A 92 3.45 -11.76 -0.83
CA PRO A 92 4.90 -11.76 -0.99
C PRO A 92 5.59 -11.10 0.21
N GLU A 93 6.67 -11.70 0.70
CA GLU A 93 7.44 -11.11 1.80
C GLU A 93 8.20 -9.87 1.34
N GLY A 94 8.36 -8.90 2.24
CA GLY A 94 9.11 -7.68 1.95
C GLY A 94 9.33 -6.82 3.19
N PRO A 95 10.16 -5.77 3.08
CA PRO A 95 10.38 -4.82 4.15
C PRO A 95 9.12 -4.04 4.47
N LEU A 96 8.92 -3.79 5.77
CA LEU A 96 7.90 -2.92 6.31
C LEU A 96 8.52 -1.56 6.57
N LEU A 97 7.97 -0.52 5.99
CA LEU A 97 8.37 0.88 6.16
C LEU A 97 7.32 1.56 7.03
N LEU A 98 7.52 1.48 8.33
CA LEU A 98 6.60 1.92 9.35
C LEU A 98 7.02 3.25 9.94
N ARG A 99 6.09 3.89 10.65
CA ARG A 99 6.32 5.18 11.24
C ARG A 99 7.08 5.04 12.55
N ASP A 100 8.13 5.85 12.73
CA ASP A 100 8.75 6.04 14.03
C ASP A 100 7.91 7.03 14.85
N LEU A 101 7.32 6.53 15.93
CA LEU A 101 6.66 7.34 16.94
C LEU A 101 7.66 7.59 18.06
N ASP A 102 8.61 8.49 17.83
CA ASP A 102 9.46 9.00 18.90
C ASP A 102 8.59 9.81 19.90
N PRO A 103 8.47 9.38 21.17
CA PRO A 103 7.68 10.08 22.17
C PRO A 103 8.31 11.41 22.61
N ARG A 104 9.54 11.70 22.19
CA ARG A 104 10.16 13.00 22.49
C ARG A 104 9.43 14.10 21.73
N PRO A 105 9.23 15.29 22.34
CA PRO A 105 8.56 16.40 21.69
C PRO A 105 9.38 16.90 20.49
N LYS A 106 9.18 16.30 19.35
CA LYS A 106 9.59 16.89 18.06
C LYS A 106 8.51 17.88 17.68
N THR A 107 8.91 19.08 17.42
CA THR A 107 8.06 20.19 17.02
C THR A 107 7.29 19.92 15.72
N PHE A 108 7.54 18.81 15.06
CA PHE A 108 6.89 18.42 13.82
C PHE A 108 6.77 16.89 13.69
N ILE A 109 5.54 16.37 13.78
CA ILE A 109 5.23 15.00 13.37
C ILE A 109 4.79 15.06 11.90
N PRO A 110 5.54 14.47 10.94
CA PRO A 110 5.15 14.46 9.54
C PRO A 110 3.73 13.92 9.37
N SER A 111 2.94 14.52 8.49
CA SER A 111 1.63 13.96 8.14
C SER A 111 1.79 12.57 7.54
N GLY A 112 0.75 11.73 7.54
CA GLY A 112 0.82 10.41 6.90
C GLY A 112 1.19 10.48 5.41
N VAL A 113 0.80 11.55 4.71
CA VAL A 113 1.21 11.83 3.32
C VAL A 113 2.69 12.09 3.24
N GLN A 114 3.22 12.96 4.11
CA GLN A 114 4.65 13.31 4.11
C GLN A 114 5.52 12.07 4.36
N HIS A 115 5.14 11.23 5.32
CA HIS A 115 5.82 9.98 5.59
C HIS A 115 5.86 9.04 4.36
N LYS A 116 4.71 8.85 3.69
CA LYS A 116 4.64 8.02 2.48
C LYS A 116 5.47 8.61 1.33
N LEU A 117 5.46 9.94 1.17
CA LEU A 117 6.28 10.59 0.16
C LEU A 117 7.77 10.42 0.43
N GLU A 118 8.24 10.65 1.66
CA GLU A 118 9.65 10.53 2.04
C GLU A 118 10.20 9.12 1.76
N TYR A 119 9.47 8.07 2.16
CA TYR A 119 9.91 6.70 1.87
C TYR A 119 9.87 6.35 0.38
N ALA A 120 8.85 6.82 -0.35
CA ALA A 120 8.79 6.59 -1.79
C ALA A 120 9.94 7.33 -2.51
N GLU A 121 10.26 8.56 -2.11
CA GLU A 121 11.39 9.34 -2.62
C GLU A 121 12.72 8.65 -2.32
N GLN A 122 12.87 8.11 -1.11
CA GLN A 122 14.07 7.33 -0.73
C GLN A 122 14.22 6.09 -1.62
N LEU A 123 13.14 5.32 -1.84
CA LEU A 123 13.17 4.17 -2.74
C LEU A 123 13.48 4.56 -4.19
N MET A 124 12.96 5.69 -4.67
CA MET A 124 13.29 6.21 -6.01
C MET A 124 14.78 6.59 -6.12
N ALA A 125 15.39 7.07 -5.05
CA ALA A 125 16.82 7.40 -4.99
C ALA A 125 17.70 6.15 -4.86
N ASP A 126 17.32 5.21 -3.98
CA ASP A 126 18.10 3.98 -3.72
C ASP A 126 18.10 3.03 -4.94
N PHE A 127 17.04 3.06 -5.75
CA PHE A 127 16.87 2.21 -6.94
C PHE A 127 16.66 3.07 -8.19
N PRO A 128 17.67 3.77 -8.71
CA PRO A 128 17.51 4.76 -9.79
C PRO A 128 16.99 4.17 -11.11
N ASP A 129 17.23 2.91 -11.40
CA ASP A 129 16.81 2.23 -12.64
C ASP A 129 15.48 1.46 -12.51
N MET A 130 14.90 1.40 -11.31
CA MET A 130 13.71 0.63 -11.04
C MET A 130 12.44 1.46 -11.28
N LYS A 131 11.45 0.90 -11.97
CA LYS A 131 10.10 1.43 -12.05
C LYS A 131 9.23 0.78 -10.98
N PHE A 132 8.28 1.52 -10.44
CA PHE A 132 7.45 1.04 -9.35
C PHE A 132 5.98 0.89 -9.73
N ILE A 133 5.37 -0.20 -9.28
CA ILE A 133 3.92 -0.37 -9.24
C ILE A 133 3.48 0.11 -7.85
N LEU A 134 2.55 1.07 -7.81
CA LEU A 134 2.03 1.63 -6.56
C LEU A 134 0.64 1.05 -6.29
N ILE A 135 0.40 0.51 -5.09
CA ILE A 135 -0.90 -0.08 -4.70
C ILE A 135 -1.36 0.53 -3.39
N GLY A 136 -2.58 1.06 -3.37
CA GLY A 136 -3.17 1.71 -2.21
C GLY A 136 -4.69 1.67 -2.21
N ASP A 137 -5.32 2.46 -1.35
CA ASP A 137 -6.78 2.57 -1.20
C ASP A 137 -7.27 4.02 -1.37
N ASP A 138 -8.58 4.19 -1.58
CA ASP A 138 -9.23 5.50 -1.71
C ASP A 138 -9.77 6.09 -0.40
N GLY A 139 -9.74 5.34 0.68
CA GLY A 139 -10.18 5.79 2.01
C GLY A 139 -9.15 6.63 2.76
N GLN A 140 -7.92 6.65 2.26
CA GLN A 140 -6.81 7.45 2.76
C GLN A 140 -6.34 8.45 1.70
N LYS A 141 -5.11 8.94 1.82
CA LYS A 141 -4.56 9.94 0.90
C LYS A 141 -3.69 9.32 -0.22
N ASP A 142 -3.79 8.02 -0.45
CA ASP A 142 -2.99 7.33 -1.45
C ASP A 142 -3.21 7.87 -2.88
N PRO A 143 -4.44 8.16 -3.33
CA PRO A 143 -4.63 8.76 -4.64
C PRO A 143 -3.82 10.03 -4.86
N THR A 144 -3.88 10.97 -3.91
CA THR A 144 -3.11 12.22 -3.97
C THR A 144 -1.61 11.99 -3.84
N THR A 145 -1.20 11.07 -2.94
CA THR A 145 0.21 10.74 -2.71
C THR A 145 0.82 10.13 -3.96
N TYR A 146 0.16 9.14 -4.59
CA TYR A 146 0.66 8.44 -5.76
C TYR A 146 0.68 9.31 -7.02
N ALA A 147 -0.33 10.16 -7.21
CA ALA A 147 -0.30 11.17 -8.27
C ALA A 147 0.85 12.17 -8.08
N THR A 148 1.17 12.53 -6.84
CA THR A 148 2.31 13.41 -6.53
C THR A 148 3.65 12.72 -6.85
N ILE A 149 3.80 11.43 -6.49
CA ILE A 149 5.00 10.63 -6.80
C ILE A 149 5.16 10.52 -8.32
N ALA A 150 4.10 10.16 -9.05
CA ALA A 150 4.14 10.02 -10.50
C ALA A 150 4.58 11.32 -11.19
N ARG A 151 4.09 12.47 -10.73
CA ARG A 151 4.45 13.79 -11.27
C ARG A 151 5.89 14.20 -10.93
N ARG A 152 6.37 13.88 -9.71
CA ARG A 152 7.74 14.21 -9.29
C ARG A 152 8.80 13.32 -9.95
N TYR A 153 8.43 12.10 -10.30
CA TYR A 153 9.32 11.09 -10.89
C TYR A 153 8.77 10.55 -12.22
N PRO A 154 8.74 11.37 -13.29
CA PRO A 154 8.21 10.97 -14.58
C PRO A 154 8.91 9.71 -15.10
N GLY A 155 8.11 8.75 -15.61
CA GLY A 155 8.62 7.48 -16.15
C GLY A 155 9.07 6.45 -15.10
N ARG A 156 9.01 6.77 -13.79
CA ARG A 156 9.42 5.89 -12.70
C ARG A 156 8.25 5.10 -12.06
N VAL A 157 7.02 5.50 -12.34
CA VAL A 157 5.82 4.76 -11.93
C VAL A 157 5.27 4.03 -13.15
N LEU A 158 5.20 2.70 -13.07
CA LEU A 158 4.72 1.84 -14.15
C LEU A 158 3.19 1.79 -14.18
N ALA A 159 2.57 1.65 -13.02
CA ALA A 159 1.12 1.57 -12.87
C ALA A 159 0.70 1.94 -11.44
N ILE A 160 -0.54 2.38 -11.28
CA ILE A 160 -1.16 2.67 -9.98
C ILE A 160 -2.41 1.80 -9.83
N GLY A 161 -2.48 1.00 -8.77
CA GLY A 161 -3.66 0.23 -8.36
C GLY A 161 -4.32 0.89 -7.15
N ILE A 162 -5.61 1.23 -7.24
CA ILE A 162 -6.36 1.82 -6.13
C ILE A 162 -7.54 0.90 -5.77
N ARG A 163 -7.47 0.36 -4.56
CA ARG A 163 -8.61 -0.34 -3.98
C ARG A 163 -9.68 0.68 -3.57
N GLN A 164 -10.89 0.50 -4.07
CA GLN A 164 -12.04 1.30 -3.70
C GLN A 164 -12.74 0.70 -2.49
N LEU A 165 -12.96 1.51 -1.47
CA LEU A 165 -13.72 1.09 -0.29
C LEU A 165 -15.18 0.82 -0.67
N SER A 166 -15.75 -0.29 -0.18
CA SER A 166 -17.16 -0.57 -0.37
C SER A 166 -18.03 0.42 0.39
N PRO A 167 -19.30 0.63 -0.02
CA PRO A 167 -20.23 1.50 0.72
C PRO A 167 -20.35 1.13 2.20
N ARG A 168 -20.26 -0.16 2.55
CA ARG A 168 -20.30 -0.63 3.94
C ARG A 168 -19.07 -0.20 4.74
N GLU A 169 -17.89 -0.19 4.12
CA GLU A 169 -16.64 0.27 4.73
C GLU A 169 -16.63 1.79 4.89
N VAL A 170 -17.22 2.52 3.94
CA VAL A 170 -17.38 3.98 3.99
C VAL A 170 -18.33 4.41 5.10
N THR A 171 -19.44 3.70 5.29
CA THR A 171 -20.49 4.08 6.26
C THR A 171 -20.26 3.53 7.68
N GLY A 172 -19.37 2.55 7.82
CA GLY A 172 -19.18 1.82 9.08
C GLY A 172 -20.37 0.92 9.43
N ASN A 173 -20.14 -0.15 10.21
CA ASN A 173 -21.19 -1.07 10.66
C ASN A 173 -22.13 -0.48 11.76
N PHE A 174 -21.87 0.75 12.19
CA PHE A 174 -22.67 1.46 13.18
C PHE A 174 -23.22 2.73 12.54
N GLY A 175 -24.53 2.81 12.41
CA GLY A 175 -25.26 3.94 11.83
C GLY A 175 -25.08 5.29 12.53
N SER A 176 -23.90 5.61 13.04
CA SER A 176 -23.58 6.89 13.62
C SER A 176 -22.91 7.80 12.58
N VAL A 177 -23.40 9.02 12.50
CA VAL A 177 -22.93 10.13 11.64
C VAL A 177 -21.43 10.42 11.77
N ALA A 178 -20.77 9.88 12.79
CA ALA A 178 -19.35 10.14 13.13
C ALA A 178 -18.33 9.27 12.38
N GLY A 179 -18.75 8.32 11.54
CA GLY A 179 -17.87 7.26 10.98
C GLY A 179 -17.68 7.22 9.47
N ARG A 180 -18.11 8.22 8.72
CA ARG A 180 -17.91 8.22 7.27
C ARG A 180 -16.43 8.42 6.90
N VAL A 181 -15.83 7.42 6.27
CA VAL A 181 -14.55 7.59 5.58
C VAL A 181 -14.83 8.31 4.27
N ALA A 182 -14.29 9.52 4.11
CA ALA A 182 -14.38 10.23 2.84
C ALA A 182 -13.40 9.58 1.85
N THR A 183 -13.93 8.90 0.84
CA THR A 183 -13.12 8.40 -0.28
C THR A 183 -12.56 9.57 -1.09
N GLN A 184 -11.35 9.41 -1.60
CA GLN A 184 -10.70 10.44 -2.40
C GLN A 184 -10.63 10.00 -3.86
N PRO A 185 -11.08 10.83 -4.82
CA PRO A 185 -10.90 10.55 -6.22
C PRO A 185 -9.40 10.61 -6.58
N MET A 186 -9.00 9.77 -7.53
CA MET A 186 -7.66 9.82 -8.08
C MET A 186 -7.45 11.13 -8.87
N PRO A 187 -6.44 11.93 -8.54
CA PRO A 187 -6.07 13.09 -9.35
C PRO A 187 -5.62 12.68 -10.76
N VAL A 188 -5.72 13.59 -11.72
CA VAL A 188 -5.24 13.35 -13.08
C VAL A 188 -3.75 13.06 -13.06
N THR A 189 -3.34 12.01 -13.77
CA THR A 189 -1.95 11.57 -13.92
C THR A 189 -1.76 10.91 -15.28
N ASP A 190 -0.56 11.00 -15.84
CA ASP A 190 -0.17 10.34 -17.09
C ASP A 190 0.12 8.84 -16.91
N VAL A 191 0.17 8.38 -15.66
CA VAL A 191 0.37 6.97 -15.32
C VAL A 191 -0.96 6.23 -15.34
N PRO A 192 -1.06 5.03 -15.96
CA PRO A 192 -2.26 4.22 -15.94
C PRO A 192 -2.71 3.86 -14.52
N VAL A 193 -4.01 4.10 -14.25
CA VAL A 193 -4.65 3.84 -12.96
C VAL A 193 -5.70 2.75 -13.11
N PHE A 194 -5.63 1.77 -12.23
CA PHE A 194 -6.52 0.61 -12.19
C PHE A 194 -7.26 0.59 -10.87
N THR A 195 -8.58 0.55 -10.90
CA THR A 195 -9.40 0.63 -9.69
C THR A 195 -10.29 -0.60 -9.53
N GLY A 196 -10.64 -0.90 -8.29
CA GLY A 196 -11.57 -1.98 -7.98
C GLY A 196 -11.75 -2.16 -6.48
N THR A 197 -12.85 -2.78 -6.07
CA THR A 197 -13.14 -3.05 -4.65
C THR A 197 -12.38 -4.26 -4.11
N THR A 198 -11.87 -5.11 -4.99
CA THR A 198 -11.11 -6.34 -4.66
C THR A 198 -9.90 -6.48 -5.57
N GLY A 199 -8.93 -7.30 -5.16
CA GLY A 199 -7.80 -7.64 -6.01
C GLY A 199 -8.21 -8.25 -7.34
N SER A 200 -9.27 -9.07 -7.38
CA SER A 200 -9.80 -9.63 -8.64
C SER A 200 -10.30 -8.57 -9.61
N ASN A 201 -10.90 -7.49 -9.11
CA ASN A 201 -11.34 -6.39 -9.98
C ASN A 201 -10.14 -5.67 -10.60
N ILE A 202 -9.13 -5.35 -9.79
CA ILE A 202 -7.91 -4.67 -10.26
C ILE A 202 -7.13 -5.57 -11.24
N MET A 203 -7.00 -6.87 -10.94
CA MET A 203 -6.31 -7.84 -11.79
C MET A 203 -6.81 -7.85 -13.24
N LYS A 204 -8.13 -7.77 -13.45
CA LYS A 204 -8.75 -7.88 -14.78
C LYS A 204 -8.20 -6.86 -15.78
N THR A 205 -7.85 -5.68 -15.31
CA THR A 205 -7.40 -4.57 -16.16
C THR A 205 -5.91 -4.29 -16.02
N MET A 206 -5.35 -4.45 -14.83
CA MET A 206 -3.95 -4.14 -14.54
C MET A 206 -2.98 -5.19 -15.11
N LEU A 207 -3.26 -6.49 -14.96
CA LEU A 207 -2.31 -7.53 -15.42
C LEU A 207 -2.14 -7.56 -16.94
N PRO A 208 -3.18 -7.41 -17.79
CA PRO A 208 -2.97 -7.27 -19.24
C PRO A 208 -2.04 -6.11 -19.59
N TYR A 209 -2.23 -4.95 -18.96
CA TYR A 209 -1.35 -3.80 -19.15
C TYR A 209 0.09 -4.10 -18.74
N LEU A 210 0.30 -4.69 -17.56
CA LEU A 210 1.64 -5.03 -17.07
C LEU A 210 2.35 -6.04 -17.99
N ARG A 211 1.62 -6.99 -18.59
CA ARG A 211 2.18 -7.93 -19.59
C ARG A 211 2.62 -7.22 -20.86
N ALA A 212 1.82 -6.30 -21.39
CA ALA A 212 2.19 -5.51 -22.54
C ALA A 212 3.45 -4.69 -22.24
N ALA A 213 3.47 -3.99 -21.11
CA ALA A 213 4.62 -3.20 -20.67
C ALA A 213 5.91 -4.04 -20.42
N GLN A 214 5.76 -5.33 -20.06
CA GLN A 214 6.89 -6.27 -19.89
C GLN A 214 7.48 -6.69 -21.23
N ASN A 215 6.63 -6.85 -22.25
CA ASN A 215 7.03 -7.28 -23.61
C ASN A 215 7.55 -6.11 -24.47
N GLY A 216 7.51 -4.89 -23.99
CA GLY A 216 7.98 -3.71 -24.74
C GLY A 216 6.97 -3.13 -25.72
N ASP A 217 5.68 -3.51 -25.59
CA ASP A 217 4.56 -2.99 -26.39
C ASP A 217 3.97 -1.70 -25.80
#